data_8ab89837bb393f94c12eb0b4e4529809
#
_entry.id   8ab89837bb393f94c12eb0b4e4529809
#
_cell.length_a   1.000
_cell.length_b   1.000
_cell.length_c   1.000
_cell.angle_alpha   90.00
_cell.angle_beta   90.00
_cell.angle_gamma   90.00
#
_symmetry.space_group_name_H-M   'P 1'
#
loop_
_entity.id
_entity.type
_entity.pdbx_description
1 polymer ?
#
loop_
_entity_poly.entity_id
_entity_poly.type
_entity_poly.pdbx_seq_one_letter_code
_entity_poly.pdbx_strand_id
1 'polypeptide(L)'
;MTVALSVSLDYQPAATGPFLWQAFDTAAVSSDLAAIARAGFREVRVGLAWDSFMPDARGVDPRRMSEFDTLLRVAGAHGMGIVPVLFIQAHGDCVFLPSRAVMRDARRGGVRVLSEGMPEPGGPRDAWTDPLMLELADRWARAMAAGFANHPALAAWDLGDDPATVLRPRRIPDLAAWVALAGGPLRQRGDPVVMTLGADDLLRGRGVRLGSLSGLLDRVDIAVRPAQLLRLHLPEPEALLFVAQLAQALAGDQSAQIGLALAMPSPGDDEEGMDELAAAATVDQLVERRTEAGVSALRATAWCDLHPRLRERAPYDRHDWRRRCGLLSLDGAEKPALGPWSRLARADLAAPPPNPWPPHLDVEAFYTNLPDSVLDLAAAWHREQEDRPAILDRSEA
;
A
#
# COMPACT_ATOMS: atom_id res chain seq x y z
N MET A 1 -9.51 -17.19 17.18
CA MET A 1 -9.98 -17.37 15.78
C MET A 1 -8.76 -17.25 14.88
N THR A 2 -8.60 -18.15 13.93
CA THR A 2 -7.50 -18.05 12.95
C THR A 2 -7.86 -16.97 11.94
N VAL A 3 -7.00 -15.98 11.75
CA VAL A 3 -7.18 -14.92 10.75
C VAL A 3 -6.85 -15.51 9.38
N ALA A 4 -7.64 -15.22 8.35
CA ALA A 4 -7.33 -15.62 6.98
C ALA A 4 -6.20 -14.74 6.41
N LEU A 5 -5.36 -15.32 5.54
CA LEU A 5 -4.39 -14.55 4.77
C LEU A 5 -5.14 -13.68 3.75
N SER A 6 -5.01 -12.35 3.86
CA SER A 6 -5.59 -11.43 2.88
C SER A 6 -4.73 -11.40 1.61
N VAL A 7 -5.37 -11.64 0.46
CA VAL A 7 -4.73 -11.55 -0.85
C VAL A 7 -5.50 -10.56 -1.71
N SER A 8 -4.88 -9.43 -2.02
CA SER A 8 -5.53 -8.29 -2.67
C SER A 8 -4.69 -7.70 -3.80
N LEU A 9 -5.23 -6.72 -4.49
CA LEU A 9 -4.50 -5.90 -5.45
C LEU A 9 -4.96 -4.44 -5.40
N ASP A 10 -4.08 -3.52 -5.82
CA ASP A 10 -4.46 -2.13 -6.06
C ASP A 10 -5.22 -2.03 -7.39
N TYR A 11 -6.41 -1.47 -7.35
CA TYR A 11 -7.25 -1.30 -8.54
C TYR A 11 -7.15 0.12 -9.09
N GLN A 12 -6.74 0.19 -10.33
CA GLN A 12 -6.74 1.39 -11.16
C GLN A 12 -7.18 0.97 -12.57
N PRO A 13 -8.21 1.60 -13.17
CA PRO A 13 -8.59 1.28 -14.54
C PRO A 13 -7.46 1.60 -15.52
N ALA A 14 -7.19 0.71 -16.47
CA ALA A 14 -6.09 0.86 -17.43
C ALA A 14 -6.10 2.22 -18.16
N ALA A 15 -7.28 2.74 -18.46
CA ALA A 15 -7.46 3.98 -19.21
C ALA A 15 -7.21 5.25 -18.38
N THR A 16 -7.50 5.24 -17.10
CA THR A 16 -7.51 6.45 -16.26
C THR A 16 -6.48 6.42 -15.13
N GLY A 17 -6.00 5.24 -14.74
CA GLY A 17 -5.09 5.11 -13.61
C GLY A 17 -5.70 5.71 -12.33
N PRO A 18 -4.96 6.55 -11.59
CA PRO A 18 -5.41 7.17 -10.35
C PRO A 18 -6.49 8.24 -10.56
N PHE A 19 -6.80 8.59 -11.82
CA PHE A 19 -7.82 9.59 -12.16
C PHE A 19 -9.21 8.96 -12.37
N LEU A 20 -9.45 7.77 -11.79
CA LEU A 20 -10.72 7.04 -11.87
C LEU A 20 -11.95 7.95 -11.64
N TRP A 21 -11.91 8.77 -10.61
CA TRP A 21 -13.06 9.61 -10.21
C TRP A 21 -13.33 10.76 -11.15
N GLN A 22 -12.40 11.14 -12.01
CA GLN A 22 -12.64 12.17 -13.05
C GLN A 22 -13.45 11.61 -14.24
N ALA A 23 -13.42 10.29 -14.45
CA ALA A 23 -14.07 9.59 -15.54
C ALA A 23 -14.61 8.22 -15.05
N PHE A 24 -15.40 8.24 -13.97
CA PHE A 24 -15.97 7.03 -13.40
C PHE A 24 -16.95 6.37 -14.37
N ASP A 25 -16.65 5.15 -14.77
CA ASP A 25 -17.46 4.33 -15.67
C ASP A 25 -17.84 3.03 -14.98
N THR A 26 -19.11 2.91 -14.60
CA THR A 26 -19.63 1.74 -13.89
C THR A 26 -19.49 0.44 -14.68
N ALA A 27 -19.68 0.49 -16.01
CA ALA A 27 -19.60 -0.70 -16.85
C ALA A 27 -18.16 -1.22 -16.95
N ALA A 28 -17.20 -0.33 -17.16
CA ALA A 28 -15.78 -0.67 -17.19
C ALA A 28 -15.33 -1.24 -15.84
N VAL A 29 -15.66 -0.57 -14.72
CA VAL A 29 -15.37 -1.02 -13.36
C VAL A 29 -15.96 -2.40 -13.09
N SER A 30 -17.22 -2.64 -13.46
CA SER A 30 -17.88 -3.94 -13.27
C SER A 30 -17.20 -5.05 -14.08
N SER A 31 -16.78 -4.76 -15.31
CA SER A 31 -16.02 -5.70 -16.14
C SER A 31 -14.69 -6.08 -15.52
N ASP A 32 -13.94 -5.08 -15.03
CA ASP A 32 -12.65 -5.31 -14.39
C ASP A 32 -12.79 -6.12 -13.10
N LEU A 33 -13.72 -5.74 -12.21
CA LEU A 33 -13.96 -6.46 -10.95
C LEU A 33 -14.43 -7.90 -11.21
N ALA A 34 -15.24 -8.15 -12.24
CA ALA A 34 -15.61 -9.50 -12.65
C ALA A 34 -14.38 -10.32 -13.09
N ALA A 35 -13.45 -9.72 -13.82
CA ALA A 35 -12.23 -10.38 -14.25
C ALA A 35 -11.29 -10.68 -13.06
N ILE A 36 -11.12 -9.73 -12.16
CA ILE A 36 -10.33 -9.85 -10.93
C ILE A 36 -10.91 -10.97 -10.04
N ALA A 37 -12.24 -11.01 -9.86
CA ALA A 37 -12.91 -12.06 -9.09
C ALA A 37 -12.72 -13.45 -9.72
N ARG A 38 -12.78 -13.55 -11.07
CA ARG A 38 -12.48 -14.83 -11.79
C ARG A 38 -11.03 -15.28 -11.59
N ALA A 39 -10.08 -14.36 -11.48
CA ALA A 39 -8.70 -14.68 -11.14
C ALA A 39 -8.53 -15.21 -9.71
N GLY A 40 -9.53 -15.04 -8.85
CA GLY A 40 -9.56 -15.57 -7.48
C GLY A 40 -9.45 -14.50 -6.39
N PHE A 41 -9.12 -13.27 -6.73
CA PHE A 41 -9.04 -12.20 -5.74
C PHE A 41 -10.41 -11.89 -5.12
N ARG A 42 -10.38 -11.60 -3.82
CA ARG A 42 -11.59 -11.28 -3.05
C ARG A 42 -11.59 -9.84 -2.50
N GLU A 43 -10.50 -9.13 -2.66
CA GLU A 43 -10.31 -7.78 -2.15
C GLU A 43 -9.54 -6.93 -3.14
N VAL A 44 -9.98 -5.69 -3.32
CA VAL A 44 -9.25 -4.67 -4.08
C VAL A 44 -9.13 -3.38 -3.27
N ARG A 45 -7.98 -2.72 -3.40
CA ARG A 45 -7.68 -1.45 -2.79
C ARG A 45 -7.84 -0.33 -3.82
N VAL A 46 -8.59 0.71 -3.49
CA VAL A 46 -8.97 1.79 -4.42
C VAL A 46 -8.71 3.15 -3.80
N GLY A 47 -7.97 3.99 -4.48
CA GLY A 47 -7.76 5.37 -4.06
C GLY A 47 -9.00 6.25 -4.24
N LEU A 48 -9.40 7.00 -3.22
CA LEU A 48 -10.54 7.90 -3.29
C LEU A 48 -10.20 9.32 -3.74
N ALA A 49 -8.92 9.65 -3.93
CA ALA A 49 -8.48 10.97 -4.38
C ALA A 49 -9.17 12.12 -3.60
N TRP A 50 -8.60 12.48 -2.46
CA TRP A 50 -9.19 13.43 -1.50
C TRP A 50 -9.64 14.76 -2.13
N ASP A 51 -8.88 15.25 -3.11
CA ASP A 51 -9.23 16.41 -3.93
C ASP A 51 -10.54 16.27 -4.69
N SER A 52 -10.86 15.08 -5.17
CA SER A 52 -12.08 14.79 -5.92
C SER A 52 -13.31 14.67 -5.03
N PHE A 53 -13.15 14.07 -3.83
CA PHE A 53 -14.25 13.85 -2.90
C PHE A 53 -14.56 15.06 -2.01
N MET A 54 -13.58 15.92 -1.76
CA MET A 54 -13.73 17.06 -0.88
C MET A 54 -13.02 18.29 -1.49
N PRO A 55 -13.44 18.73 -2.68
CA PRO A 55 -12.73 19.75 -3.47
C PRO A 55 -12.72 21.12 -2.78
N ASP A 56 -13.76 21.46 -2.02
CA ASP A 56 -13.91 22.75 -1.38
C ASP A 56 -14.31 22.66 0.12
N ALA A 57 -14.49 23.83 0.75
CA ALA A 57 -14.83 23.92 2.17
C ALA A 57 -16.30 23.56 2.49
N ARG A 58 -17.16 23.40 1.47
CA ARG A 58 -18.59 23.12 1.67
C ARG A 58 -18.85 21.69 2.15
N GLY A 59 -17.90 20.79 1.93
CA GLY A 59 -18.00 19.43 2.42
C GLY A 59 -17.66 18.40 1.34
N VAL A 60 -18.20 17.22 1.52
CA VAL A 60 -17.99 16.09 0.62
C VAL A 60 -18.90 16.23 -0.60
N ASP A 61 -18.38 15.92 -1.79
CA ASP A 61 -19.15 15.93 -3.04
C ASP A 61 -20.17 14.78 -3.05
N PRO A 62 -21.50 15.07 -3.07
CA PRO A 62 -22.53 14.04 -3.07
C PRO A 62 -22.46 13.10 -4.28
N ARG A 63 -22.02 13.61 -5.44
CA ARG A 63 -21.86 12.80 -6.64
C ARG A 63 -20.78 11.75 -6.44
N ARG A 64 -19.62 12.14 -5.89
CA ARG A 64 -18.52 11.21 -5.60
C ARG A 64 -18.92 10.16 -4.56
N MET A 65 -19.69 10.58 -3.55
CA MET A 65 -20.25 9.64 -2.58
C MET A 65 -21.18 8.61 -3.24
N SER A 66 -22.02 9.03 -4.17
CA SER A 66 -22.89 8.12 -4.93
C SER A 66 -22.11 7.21 -5.90
N GLU A 67 -21.05 7.72 -6.51
CA GLU A 67 -20.16 6.92 -7.37
C GLU A 67 -19.42 5.86 -6.52
N PHE A 68 -18.98 6.20 -5.31
CA PHE A 68 -18.34 5.25 -4.39
C PHE A 68 -19.34 4.20 -3.87
N ASP A 69 -20.58 4.58 -3.53
CA ASP A 69 -21.64 3.63 -3.21
C ASP A 69 -21.89 2.66 -4.38
N THR A 70 -21.85 3.16 -5.59
CA THR A 70 -21.99 2.32 -6.80
C THR A 70 -20.81 1.34 -6.93
N LEU A 71 -19.58 1.77 -6.68
CA LEU A 71 -18.41 0.91 -6.66
C LEU A 71 -18.57 -0.22 -5.62
N LEU A 72 -18.98 0.11 -4.40
CA LEU A 72 -19.20 -0.87 -3.32
C LEU A 72 -20.27 -1.89 -3.71
N ARG A 73 -21.40 -1.43 -4.27
CA ARG A 73 -22.48 -2.35 -4.73
C ARG A 73 -22.02 -3.26 -5.87
N VAL A 74 -21.27 -2.73 -6.83
CA VAL A 74 -20.70 -3.52 -7.92
C VAL A 74 -19.71 -4.56 -7.38
N ALA A 75 -18.82 -4.17 -6.48
CA ALA A 75 -17.87 -5.09 -5.85
C ALA A 75 -18.60 -6.21 -5.08
N GLY A 76 -19.60 -5.86 -4.27
CA GLY A 76 -20.43 -6.82 -3.54
C GLY A 76 -21.15 -7.80 -4.45
N ALA A 77 -21.63 -7.36 -5.63
CA ALA A 77 -22.26 -8.24 -6.62
C ALA A 77 -21.27 -9.30 -7.20
N HIS A 78 -19.98 -9.03 -7.16
CA HIS A 78 -18.92 -9.97 -7.54
C HIS A 78 -18.30 -10.70 -6.34
N GLY A 79 -18.84 -10.54 -5.13
CA GLY A 79 -18.32 -11.15 -3.90
C GLY A 79 -16.96 -10.59 -3.47
N MET A 80 -16.69 -9.33 -3.79
CA MET A 80 -15.42 -8.65 -3.50
C MET A 80 -15.56 -7.60 -2.41
N GLY A 81 -14.52 -7.48 -1.58
CA GLY A 81 -14.35 -6.39 -0.64
C GLY A 81 -13.55 -5.22 -1.25
N ILE A 82 -13.85 -4.01 -0.80
CA ILE A 82 -13.13 -2.79 -1.14
C ILE A 82 -12.38 -2.27 0.08
N VAL A 83 -11.12 -1.90 -0.14
CA VAL A 83 -10.29 -1.15 0.82
C VAL A 83 -10.06 0.25 0.24
N PRO A 84 -10.87 1.26 0.60
CA PRO A 84 -10.69 2.63 0.11
C PRO A 84 -9.50 3.31 0.80
N VAL A 85 -8.63 3.94 0.01
CA VAL A 85 -7.56 4.81 0.48
C VAL A 85 -8.09 6.23 0.65
N LEU A 86 -8.09 6.75 1.87
CA LEU A 86 -8.81 7.97 2.19
C LEU A 86 -7.99 9.25 2.03
N PHE A 87 -6.73 9.25 2.48
CA PHE A 87 -6.00 10.52 2.64
C PHE A 87 -4.77 10.61 1.74
N ILE A 88 -3.76 9.82 2.05
CA ILE A 88 -2.48 9.93 1.36
C ILE A 88 -2.49 8.95 0.19
N GLN A 89 -2.53 9.46 -1.01
CA GLN A 89 -2.30 8.70 -2.22
C GLN A 89 -0.97 9.15 -2.81
N ALA A 90 0.11 8.52 -2.36
CA ALA A 90 1.44 8.78 -2.87
C ALA A 90 1.67 8.00 -4.18
N HIS A 91 1.77 8.72 -5.27
CA HIS A 91 2.14 8.16 -6.56
C HIS A 91 3.49 8.72 -7.00
N GLY A 92 4.58 8.05 -6.63
CA GLY A 92 5.93 8.55 -6.88
C GLY A 92 6.21 9.84 -6.09
N ASP A 93 6.49 10.92 -6.82
CA ASP A 93 6.70 12.26 -6.25
C ASP A 93 5.41 13.10 -6.18
N CYS A 94 4.23 12.51 -6.37
CA CYS A 94 2.96 13.21 -6.39
C CYS A 94 2.05 12.79 -5.24
N VAL A 95 1.23 13.74 -4.78
CA VAL A 95 0.12 13.52 -3.84
C VAL A 95 -1.14 14.22 -4.33
N PHE A 96 -2.31 13.60 -4.11
CA PHE A 96 -3.61 14.15 -4.47
C PHE A 96 -4.20 14.89 -3.27
N LEU A 97 -4.27 16.22 -3.35
CA LEU A 97 -4.78 17.07 -2.28
C LEU A 97 -5.69 18.17 -2.84
N PRO A 98 -6.75 18.55 -2.12
CA PRO A 98 -7.56 19.71 -2.51
C PRO A 98 -6.70 20.99 -2.47
N SER A 99 -6.97 21.95 -3.38
CA SER A 99 -6.18 23.19 -3.53
C SER A 99 -5.98 23.97 -2.23
N ARG A 100 -6.93 23.91 -1.29
CA ARG A 100 -6.81 24.54 0.04
C ARG A 100 -5.79 23.87 0.97
N ALA A 101 -5.42 22.62 0.69
CA ALA A 101 -4.36 21.91 1.40
C ALA A 101 -2.96 22.22 0.84
N VAL A 102 -2.87 23.18 -0.10
CA VAL A 102 -1.63 23.60 -0.73
C VAL A 102 -1.19 24.95 -0.20
N MET A 103 0.08 25.08 0.14
CA MET A 103 0.73 26.34 0.46
C MET A 103 1.54 26.83 -0.75
N ARG A 104 1.13 27.95 -1.34
CA ARG A 104 1.76 28.48 -2.56
C ARG A 104 3.24 28.84 -2.37
N ASP A 105 3.60 29.32 -1.20
CA ASP A 105 4.96 29.74 -0.85
C ASP A 105 5.80 28.62 -0.22
N ALA A 106 5.23 27.41 -0.05
CA ALA A 106 5.97 26.28 0.48
C ALA A 106 7.00 25.80 -0.53
N ARG A 107 8.25 25.61 -0.07
CA ARG A 107 9.26 24.89 -0.86
C ARG A 107 8.82 23.45 -1.01
N ARG A 108 8.75 22.99 -2.23
CA ARG A 108 8.14 21.71 -2.60
C ARG A 108 8.85 20.47 -2.06
N GLY A 109 10.01 20.55 -1.47
CA GLY A 109 10.73 19.37 -0.94
C GLY A 109 10.80 18.16 -1.91
N GLY A 110 10.58 18.38 -3.22
CA GLY A 110 10.50 17.33 -4.23
C GLY A 110 9.09 16.77 -4.51
N VAL A 111 8.10 17.05 -3.64
CA VAL A 111 6.72 16.54 -3.81
C VAL A 111 5.89 17.50 -4.65
N ARG A 112 5.21 16.96 -5.65
CA ARG A 112 4.22 17.66 -6.48
C ARG A 112 2.81 17.40 -5.96
N VAL A 113 2.01 18.44 -5.84
CA VAL A 113 0.60 18.30 -5.51
C VAL A 113 -0.23 18.29 -6.79
N LEU A 114 -1.14 17.32 -6.88
CA LEU A 114 -2.18 17.27 -7.89
C LEU A 114 -3.51 17.61 -7.24
N SER A 115 -4.27 18.52 -7.84
CA SER A 115 -5.63 18.84 -7.45
C SER A 115 -6.53 18.75 -8.66
N GLU A 116 -7.60 17.98 -8.56
CA GLU A 116 -8.49 17.68 -9.67
C GLU A 116 -7.74 17.16 -10.93
N GLY A 117 -6.64 16.42 -10.68
CA GLY A 117 -5.79 15.84 -11.72
C GLY A 117 -4.83 16.80 -12.40
N MET A 118 -4.70 18.04 -11.91
CA MET A 118 -3.80 19.06 -12.43
C MET A 118 -2.72 19.41 -11.40
N PRO A 119 -1.46 19.64 -11.85
CA PRO A 119 -0.39 20.08 -10.97
C PRO A 119 -0.71 21.46 -10.35
N GLU A 120 -0.68 21.54 -9.02
CA GLU A 120 -0.82 22.79 -8.28
C GLU A 120 0.55 23.44 -8.00
N PRO A 121 0.65 24.77 -8.12
CA PRO A 121 1.83 25.50 -7.69
C PRO A 121 1.92 25.53 -6.17
N GLY A 122 3.10 25.23 -5.61
CA GLY A 122 3.33 25.19 -4.15
C GLY A 122 3.64 23.80 -3.64
N GLY A 123 3.49 23.59 -2.34
CA GLY A 123 3.70 22.31 -1.67
C GLY A 123 2.57 21.97 -0.69
N PRO A 124 2.50 20.75 -0.20
CA PRO A 124 1.46 20.35 0.76
C PRO A 124 1.62 21.14 2.07
N ARG A 125 0.50 21.50 2.70
CA ARG A 125 0.47 21.91 4.11
C ARG A 125 0.96 20.74 4.97
N ASP A 126 1.43 21.07 6.16
CA ASP A 126 1.81 20.04 7.13
C ASP A 126 0.57 19.23 7.53
N ALA A 127 0.48 18.01 6.99
CA ALA A 127 -0.67 17.11 7.22
C ALA A 127 -0.80 16.69 8.69
N TRP A 128 0.31 16.73 9.44
CA TRP A 128 0.41 16.15 10.77
C TRP A 128 0.07 17.14 11.90
N THR A 129 0.32 18.44 11.68
CA THR A 129 0.22 19.47 12.75
C THR A 129 -0.52 20.73 12.35
N ASP A 130 -0.76 21.00 11.06
CA ASP A 130 -1.54 22.17 10.62
C ASP A 130 -3.02 22.01 11.05
N PRO A 131 -3.59 22.96 11.85
CA PRO A 131 -4.95 22.85 12.36
C PRO A 131 -6.02 22.67 11.26
N LEU A 132 -5.84 23.32 10.10
CA LEU A 132 -6.76 23.16 8.97
C LEU A 132 -6.71 21.73 8.43
N MET A 133 -5.51 21.16 8.29
CA MET A 133 -5.36 19.78 7.79
C MET A 133 -5.96 18.76 8.75
N LEU A 134 -5.77 18.97 10.05
CA LEU A 134 -6.37 18.11 11.09
C LEU A 134 -7.91 18.19 11.07
N GLU A 135 -8.48 19.41 10.96
CA GLU A 135 -9.93 19.59 10.84
C GLU A 135 -10.48 18.93 9.58
N LEU A 136 -9.80 19.09 8.44
CA LEU A 136 -10.21 18.47 7.18
C LEU A 136 -10.14 16.94 7.25
N ALA A 137 -9.12 16.41 7.89
CA ALA A 137 -8.96 14.96 8.06
C ALA A 137 -10.07 14.36 8.93
N ASP A 138 -10.37 14.97 10.10
CA ASP A 138 -11.46 14.53 10.97
C ASP A 138 -12.82 14.61 10.27
N ARG A 139 -13.10 15.72 9.57
CA ARG A 139 -14.34 15.91 8.81
C ARG A 139 -14.51 14.85 7.73
N TRP A 140 -13.44 14.56 6.99
CA TRP A 140 -13.44 13.54 5.93
C TRP A 140 -13.68 12.15 6.50
N ALA A 141 -12.93 11.75 7.54
CA ALA A 141 -13.11 10.47 8.20
C ALA A 141 -14.54 10.27 8.72
N ARG A 142 -15.10 11.29 9.38
CA ARG A 142 -16.50 11.24 9.87
C ARG A 142 -17.52 11.10 8.75
N ALA A 143 -17.33 11.81 7.64
CA ALA A 143 -18.24 11.73 6.50
C ALA A 143 -18.23 10.32 5.90
N MET A 144 -17.05 9.72 5.73
CA MET A 144 -16.91 8.37 5.20
C MET A 144 -17.48 7.32 6.15
N ALA A 145 -17.18 7.42 7.45
CA ALA A 145 -17.76 6.54 8.47
C ALA A 145 -19.29 6.66 8.52
N ALA A 146 -19.85 7.87 8.41
CA ALA A 146 -21.29 8.07 8.42
C ALA A 146 -21.99 7.50 7.19
N GLY A 147 -21.32 7.56 6.03
CA GLY A 147 -21.90 7.09 4.77
C GLY A 147 -21.79 5.58 4.55
N PHE A 148 -20.68 4.97 4.97
CA PHE A 148 -20.30 3.64 4.49
C PHE A 148 -19.81 2.65 5.54
N ALA A 149 -19.67 3.04 6.82
CA ALA A 149 -19.27 2.08 7.85
C ALA A 149 -20.24 0.88 7.91
N ASN A 150 -19.70 -0.31 8.10
CA ASN A 150 -20.42 -1.58 8.08
C ASN A 150 -21.08 -1.92 6.72
N HIS A 151 -20.68 -1.26 5.63
CA HIS A 151 -21.14 -1.68 4.30
C HIS A 151 -20.59 -3.10 3.99
N PRO A 152 -21.43 -4.05 3.53
CA PRO A 152 -21.01 -5.46 3.39
C PRO A 152 -19.84 -5.68 2.41
N ALA A 153 -19.60 -4.76 1.48
CA ALA A 153 -18.46 -4.79 0.57
C ALA A 153 -17.28 -3.91 1.04
N LEU A 154 -17.33 -3.31 2.22
CA LEU A 154 -16.20 -2.61 2.81
C LEU A 154 -15.35 -3.61 3.60
N ALA A 155 -14.10 -3.81 3.20
CA ALA A 155 -13.20 -4.74 3.87
C ALA A 155 -12.39 -4.09 5.00
N ALA A 156 -11.87 -2.88 4.75
CA ALA A 156 -11.12 -2.07 5.71
C ALA A 156 -11.06 -0.62 5.22
N TRP A 157 -10.66 0.30 6.10
CA TRP A 157 -10.30 1.67 5.75
C TRP A 157 -8.79 1.81 5.68
N ASP A 158 -8.25 2.30 4.56
CA ASP A 158 -6.82 2.59 4.44
C ASP A 158 -6.56 4.10 4.57
N LEU A 159 -5.71 4.49 5.52
CA LEU A 159 -5.40 5.90 5.75
C LEU A 159 -4.44 6.47 4.70
N GLY A 160 -3.73 5.62 3.96
CA GLY A 160 -2.91 6.08 2.84
C GLY A 160 -1.55 5.41 2.72
N ASP A 161 -0.82 5.88 1.73
CA ASP A 161 0.48 5.36 1.30
C ASP A 161 1.63 6.26 1.72
N ASP A 162 2.73 5.64 2.17
CA ASP A 162 4.08 6.20 2.18
C ASP A 162 4.13 7.65 2.73
N PRO A 163 3.60 7.86 3.95
CA PRO A 163 3.34 9.19 4.49
C PRO A 163 4.59 10.07 4.58
N ALA A 164 5.75 9.48 4.89
CA ALA A 164 6.99 10.23 5.01
C ALA A 164 7.63 10.57 3.65
N THR A 165 7.22 9.93 2.57
CA THR A 165 7.60 10.32 1.20
C THR A 165 6.89 11.61 0.80
N VAL A 166 5.62 11.73 1.16
CA VAL A 166 4.80 12.91 0.85
C VAL A 166 5.16 14.08 1.75
N LEU A 167 5.17 13.85 3.06
CA LEU A 167 5.50 14.87 4.05
C LEU A 167 6.11 14.22 5.29
N ARG A 168 7.43 14.38 5.45
CA ARG A 168 8.14 13.82 6.59
C ARG A 168 7.62 14.41 7.90
N PRO A 169 7.17 13.58 8.88
CA PRO A 169 6.80 14.06 10.20
C PRO A 169 7.98 14.77 10.88
N ARG A 170 7.74 15.92 11.49
CA ARG A 170 8.80 16.66 12.19
C ARG A 170 9.20 16.00 13.49
N ARG A 171 8.24 15.38 14.16
CA ARG A 171 8.44 14.63 15.40
C ARG A 171 7.75 13.26 15.27
N ILE A 172 8.32 12.24 15.87
CA ILE A 172 7.80 10.88 15.84
C ILE A 172 6.32 10.79 16.27
N PRO A 173 5.86 11.49 17.36
CA PRO A 173 4.46 11.41 17.78
C PRO A 173 3.46 12.06 16.81
N ASP A 174 3.90 12.91 15.91
CA ASP A 174 2.98 13.70 15.05
C ASP A 174 2.18 12.78 14.12
N LEU A 175 2.82 11.79 13.51
CA LEU A 175 2.14 10.81 12.66
C LEU A 175 1.18 9.92 13.48
N ALA A 176 1.60 9.44 14.64
CA ALA A 176 0.75 8.62 15.50
C ALA A 176 -0.48 9.40 15.99
N ALA A 177 -0.33 10.67 16.36
CA ALA A 177 -1.44 11.53 16.73
C ALA A 177 -2.43 11.75 15.59
N TRP A 178 -1.90 11.93 14.36
CA TRP A 178 -2.74 12.04 13.16
C TRP A 178 -3.47 10.73 12.85
N VAL A 179 -2.81 9.57 12.93
CA VAL A 179 -3.44 8.25 12.75
C VAL A 179 -4.57 8.05 13.77
N ALA A 180 -4.36 8.42 15.02
CA ALA A 180 -5.40 8.35 16.04
C ALA A 180 -6.60 9.26 15.71
N LEU A 181 -6.34 10.48 15.23
CA LEU A 181 -7.38 11.45 14.85
C LEU A 181 -8.15 10.98 13.61
N ALA A 182 -7.46 10.63 12.53
CA ALA A 182 -8.07 10.24 11.27
C ALA A 182 -8.73 8.85 11.33
N GLY A 183 -8.12 7.89 12.02
CA GLY A 183 -8.64 6.55 12.19
C GLY A 183 -9.75 6.42 13.25
N GLY A 184 -9.78 7.32 14.24
CA GLY A 184 -10.73 7.25 15.36
C GLY A 184 -12.21 7.14 14.95
N PRO A 185 -12.73 8.03 14.09
CA PRO A 185 -14.13 7.94 13.60
C PRO A 185 -14.44 6.65 12.86
N LEU A 186 -13.48 6.09 12.12
CA LEU A 186 -13.62 4.87 11.34
C LEU A 186 -13.68 3.64 12.26
N ARG A 187 -12.80 3.56 13.25
CA ARG A 187 -12.78 2.49 14.28
C ARG A 187 -14.03 2.44 15.15
N GLN A 188 -14.65 3.60 15.47
CA GLN A 188 -15.86 3.65 16.27
C GLN A 188 -17.02 2.85 15.70
N ARG A 189 -16.96 2.51 14.42
CA ARG A 189 -17.95 1.69 13.72
C ARG A 189 -17.58 0.21 13.66
N GLY A 190 -16.37 -0.15 14.11
CA GLY A 190 -15.90 -1.54 14.15
C GLY A 190 -15.22 -2.03 12.88
N ASP A 191 -15.10 -1.20 11.85
CA ASP A 191 -14.36 -1.56 10.64
C ASP A 191 -12.84 -1.51 10.88
N PRO A 192 -12.05 -2.42 10.29
CA PRO A 192 -10.59 -2.39 10.41
C PRO A 192 -9.99 -1.13 9.79
N VAL A 193 -8.94 -0.60 10.41
CA VAL A 193 -8.17 0.54 9.90
C VAL A 193 -6.74 0.12 9.62
N VAL A 194 -6.29 0.33 8.39
CA VAL A 194 -4.96 -0.07 7.90
C VAL A 194 -4.19 1.13 7.36
N MET A 195 -2.90 0.97 7.14
CA MET A 195 -2.04 1.97 6.51
C MET A 195 -0.91 1.28 5.75
N THR A 196 -0.48 1.87 4.64
CA THR A 196 0.69 1.41 3.89
C THR A 196 1.89 2.32 4.15
N LEU A 197 3.02 1.74 4.53
CA LEU A 197 4.31 2.40 4.65
C LEU A 197 5.23 1.96 3.52
N GLY A 198 6.05 2.86 3.00
CA GLY A 198 7.10 2.48 2.07
C GLY A 198 8.24 1.74 2.77
N ALA A 199 8.88 0.80 2.09
CA ALA A 199 10.07 0.14 2.64
C ALA A 199 11.15 1.15 3.06
N ASP A 200 11.25 2.29 2.36
CA ASP A 200 12.18 3.37 2.72
C ASP A 200 11.85 4.05 4.07
N ASP A 201 10.61 4.01 4.54
CA ASP A 201 10.24 4.53 5.84
C ASP A 201 10.86 3.69 6.96
N LEU A 202 10.98 2.38 6.75
CA LEU A 202 11.67 1.47 7.68
C LEU A 202 13.19 1.54 7.53
N LEU A 203 13.67 1.51 6.28
CA LEU A 203 15.07 1.27 5.97
C LEU A 203 15.94 2.54 5.97
N ARG A 204 15.33 3.75 5.98
CA ARG A 204 16.05 5.04 5.92
C ARG A 204 15.73 6.01 7.05
N GLY A 205 14.89 5.63 8.01
CA GLY A 205 14.57 6.47 9.16
C GLY A 205 13.95 7.82 8.82
N ARG A 206 12.88 7.82 8.02
CA ARG A 206 12.20 9.05 7.57
C ARG A 206 11.26 9.67 8.62
N GLY A 207 11.48 9.41 9.90
CA GLY A 207 10.66 9.95 10.99
C GLY A 207 9.41 9.12 11.29
N VAL A 208 9.28 7.94 10.68
CA VAL A 208 8.26 6.95 10.99
C VAL A 208 8.83 5.91 11.95
N ARG A 209 8.12 5.61 13.02
CA ARG A 209 8.42 4.50 13.93
C ARG A 209 7.23 3.56 13.95
N LEU A 210 7.42 2.36 13.43
CA LEU A 210 6.36 1.39 13.26
C LEU A 210 5.69 1.02 14.58
N GLY A 211 6.45 0.84 15.66
CA GLY A 211 5.92 0.57 16.99
C GLY A 211 4.99 1.65 17.54
N SER A 212 5.14 2.92 17.10
CA SER A 212 4.22 3.99 17.51
C SER A 212 2.85 3.93 16.82
N LEU A 213 2.72 3.15 15.75
CA LEU A 213 1.50 2.98 14.97
C LEU A 213 0.78 1.67 15.30
N SER A 214 1.50 0.67 15.81
CA SER A 214 1.01 -0.71 15.96
C SER A 214 -0.19 -0.85 16.89
N GLY A 215 -0.38 0.02 17.87
CA GLY A 215 -1.59 0.03 18.72
C GLY A 215 -2.77 0.82 18.12
N LEU A 216 -2.53 1.54 17.00
CA LEU A 216 -3.50 2.43 16.36
C LEU A 216 -4.06 1.88 15.05
N LEU A 217 -3.50 0.79 14.54
CA LEU A 217 -3.86 0.19 13.27
C LEU A 217 -4.08 -1.31 13.44
N ASP A 218 -4.99 -1.89 12.68
CA ASP A 218 -5.23 -3.34 12.66
C ASP A 218 -4.18 -4.04 11.79
N ARG A 219 -3.70 -3.36 10.73
CA ARG A 219 -2.62 -3.86 9.86
C ARG A 219 -1.79 -2.70 9.32
N VAL A 220 -0.49 -2.94 9.16
CA VAL A 220 0.42 -2.10 8.41
C VAL A 220 0.99 -2.90 7.24
N ASP A 221 0.75 -2.43 6.02
CA ASP A 221 1.31 -3.01 4.82
C ASP A 221 2.64 -2.30 4.48
N ILE A 222 3.66 -3.07 4.16
CA ILE A 222 4.94 -2.51 3.71
C ILE A 222 4.99 -2.59 2.19
N ALA A 223 4.99 -1.42 1.54
CA ALA A 223 5.11 -1.32 0.09
C ALA A 223 6.57 -1.46 -0.33
N VAL A 224 6.85 -2.45 -1.15
CA VAL A 224 8.20 -2.83 -1.56
C VAL A 224 8.33 -2.84 -3.08
N ARG A 225 9.44 -2.29 -3.58
CA ARG A 225 9.93 -2.48 -4.94
C ARG A 225 11.29 -3.15 -4.90
N PRO A 226 11.59 -4.10 -5.81
CA PRO A 226 12.90 -4.76 -5.83
C PRO A 226 14.07 -3.79 -5.84
N ALA A 227 14.01 -2.71 -6.64
CA ALA A 227 15.04 -1.68 -6.71
C ALA A 227 15.37 -1.01 -5.36
N GLN A 228 14.40 -0.96 -4.42
CA GLN A 228 14.64 -0.43 -3.07
C GLN A 228 15.46 -1.38 -2.20
N LEU A 229 15.43 -2.68 -2.51
CA LEU A 229 16.06 -3.74 -1.73
C LEU A 229 17.49 -4.06 -2.17
N LEU A 230 17.91 -3.61 -3.36
CA LEU A 230 19.26 -3.89 -3.89
C LEU A 230 20.39 -3.54 -2.91
N ARG A 231 20.20 -2.49 -2.12
CA ARG A 231 21.19 -2.07 -1.09
C ARG A 231 21.35 -3.05 0.08
N LEU A 232 20.39 -3.96 0.28
CA LEU A 232 20.49 -4.97 1.33
C LEU A 232 21.49 -6.08 0.97
N HIS A 233 21.91 -6.15 -0.30
CA HIS A 233 22.80 -7.18 -0.82
C HIS A 233 22.28 -8.61 -0.59
N LEU A 234 20.97 -8.77 -0.54
CA LEU A 234 20.27 -10.04 -0.42
C LEU A 234 19.61 -10.40 -1.77
N PRO A 235 19.47 -11.68 -2.13
CA PRO A 235 18.57 -12.11 -3.20
C PRO A 235 17.16 -11.59 -2.98
N GLU A 236 16.39 -11.32 -4.05
CA GLU A 236 15.08 -10.67 -3.93
C GLU A 236 14.11 -11.37 -2.99
N PRO A 237 13.88 -12.70 -3.06
CA PRO A 237 12.97 -13.37 -2.15
C PRO A 237 13.41 -13.24 -0.69
N GLU A 238 14.72 -13.36 -0.44
CA GLU A 238 15.30 -13.22 0.90
C GLU A 238 15.18 -11.80 1.43
N ALA A 239 15.40 -10.81 0.57
CA ALA A 239 15.23 -9.40 0.95
C ALA A 239 13.78 -9.08 1.35
N LEU A 240 12.77 -9.68 0.68
CA LEU A 240 11.36 -9.55 1.06
C LEU A 240 11.06 -10.19 2.41
N LEU A 241 11.60 -11.39 2.66
CA LEU A 241 11.45 -12.08 3.94
C LEU A 241 12.10 -11.29 5.08
N PHE A 242 13.32 -10.80 4.86
CA PHE A 242 14.01 -9.95 5.82
C PHE A 242 13.19 -8.70 6.16
N VAL A 243 12.68 -7.98 5.15
CA VAL A 243 11.85 -6.77 5.38
C VAL A 243 10.57 -7.11 6.15
N ALA A 244 9.90 -8.23 5.83
CA ALA A 244 8.71 -8.67 6.54
C ALA A 244 8.98 -8.96 8.03
N GLN A 245 10.05 -9.69 8.32
CA GLN A 245 10.44 -10.06 9.68
C GLN A 245 10.96 -8.86 10.48
N LEU A 246 11.74 -7.98 9.84
CA LEU A 246 12.20 -6.73 10.45
C LEU A 246 11.02 -5.81 10.80
N ALA A 247 10.03 -5.68 9.90
CA ALA A 247 8.83 -4.90 10.18
C ALA A 247 8.09 -5.41 11.40
N GLN A 248 7.96 -6.73 11.56
CA GLN A 248 7.35 -7.34 12.74
C GLN A 248 8.17 -7.07 14.02
N ALA A 249 9.50 -7.16 13.95
CA ALA A 249 10.35 -6.84 15.07
C ALA A 249 10.23 -5.35 15.48
N LEU A 250 10.11 -4.44 14.50
CA LEU A 250 9.92 -3.01 14.74
C LEU A 250 8.51 -2.65 15.24
N ALA A 251 7.49 -3.45 14.89
CA ALA A 251 6.13 -3.29 15.41
C ALA A 251 6.05 -3.67 16.90
N GLY A 252 6.91 -4.57 17.36
CA GLY A 252 6.94 -5.07 18.71
C GLY A 252 5.75 -5.98 19.06
N ASP A 253 5.54 -6.22 20.34
CA ASP A 253 4.44 -7.08 20.83
C ASP A 253 3.04 -6.45 20.68
N GLN A 254 2.95 -5.28 20.12
CA GLN A 254 1.70 -4.57 19.87
C GLN A 254 1.06 -5.09 18.56
N SER A 255 -0.22 -5.32 18.61
CA SER A 255 -1.02 -6.23 17.79
C SER A 255 -1.27 -5.85 16.32
N ALA A 256 -0.59 -4.88 15.71
CA ALA A 256 -0.77 -4.62 14.29
C ALA A 256 -0.23 -5.78 13.46
N GLN A 257 -1.06 -6.31 12.59
CA GLN A 257 -0.62 -7.28 11.60
C GLN A 257 0.29 -6.63 10.57
N ILE A 258 1.24 -7.37 10.03
CA ILE A 258 2.11 -6.91 8.94
C ILE A 258 1.69 -7.57 7.63
N GLY A 259 1.56 -6.76 6.57
CA GLY A 259 1.39 -7.19 5.20
C GLY A 259 2.52 -6.72 4.30
N LEU A 260 2.63 -7.30 3.10
CA LEU A 260 3.52 -6.84 2.04
C LEU A 260 2.70 -6.43 0.80
N ALA A 261 3.04 -5.26 0.24
CA ALA A 261 2.52 -4.79 -1.04
C ALA A 261 3.68 -4.76 -2.06
N LEU A 262 3.57 -5.54 -3.12
CA LEU A 262 4.66 -5.78 -4.06
C LEU A 262 4.44 -5.04 -5.37
N ALA A 263 5.34 -4.11 -5.71
CA ALA A 263 5.37 -3.44 -6.99
C ALA A 263 6.49 -4.03 -7.85
N MET A 264 6.11 -4.83 -8.84
CA MET A 264 7.01 -5.54 -9.76
C MET A 264 6.76 -5.06 -11.19
N PRO A 265 7.35 -3.93 -11.61
CA PRO A 265 7.16 -3.39 -12.96
C PRO A 265 7.83 -4.26 -14.01
N SER A 266 7.15 -4.52 -15.12
CA SER A 266 7.76 -5.12 -16.30
C SER A 266 8.86 -4.22 -16.88
N PRO A 267 9.80 -4.78 -17.66
CA PRO A 267 10.87 -4.02 -18.30
C PRO A 267 10.35 -2.84 -19.13
N GLY A 268 11.13 -1.77 -19.22
CA GLY A 268 10.84 -0.57 -19.98
C GLY A 268 12.10 0.24 -20.25
N ASP A 269 11.92 1.50 -20.63
CA ASP A 269 13.03 2.41 -20.94
C ASP A 269 13.80 2.91 -19.69
N ASP A 270 13.27 2.64 -18.50
CA ASP A 270 13.87 2.99 -17.20
C ASP A 270 14.51 1.75 -16.54
N GLU A 271 15.40 1.98 -15.58
CA GLU A 271 16.12 0.91 -14.84
C GLU A 271 15.25 0.24 -13.76
N GLU A 272 13.98 0.60 -13.63
CA GLU A 272 13.10 0.11 -12.56
C GLU A 272 12.41 -1.22 -12.92
N GLY A 273 12.53 -1.67 -14.18
CA GLY A 273 11.88 -2.87 -14.69
C GLY A 273 12.54 -4.16 -14.19
N MET A 274 11.73 -5.18 -14.00
CA MET A 274 12.11 -6.53 -13.62
C MET A 274 11.68 -7.52 -14.70
N ASP A 275 12.48 -8.55 -14.95
CA ASP A 275 12.07 -9.65 -15.82
C ASP A 275 10.78 -10.31 -15.32
N GLU A 276 9.83 -10.55 -16.21
CA GLU A 276 8.49 -11.02 -15.83
C GLU A 276 8.49 -12.46 -15.28
N LEU A 277 9.42 -13.32 -15.73
CA LEU A 277 9.58 -14.65 -15.18
C LEU A 277 10.24 -14.60 -13.80
N ALA A 278 11.21 -13.71 -13.61
CA ALA A 278 11.81 -13.47 -12.30
C ALA A 278 10.77 -12.93 -11.31
N ALA A 279 9.90 -12.00 -11.74
CA ALA A 279 8.79 -11.51 -10.92
C ALA A 279 7.85 -12.65 -10.49
N ALA A 280 7.48 -13.54 -11.42
CA ALA A 280 6.66 -14.70 -11.11
C ALA A 280 7.35 -15.66 -10.13
N ALA A 281 8.63 -15.95 -10.34
CA ALA A 281 9.43 -16.80 -9.45
C ALA A 281 9.54 -16.20 -8.04
N THR A 282 9.71 -14.89 -7.93
CA THR A 282 9.76 -14.18 -6.63
C THR A 282 8.44 -14.36 -5.88
N VAL A 283 7.29 -14.24 -6.55
CA VAL A 283 5.97 -14.46 -5.93
C VAL A 283 5.82 -15.92 -5.49
N ASP A 284 6.17 -16.89 -6.35
CA ASP A 284 6.09 -18.31 -5.99
C ASP A 284 6.93 -18.63 -4.74
N GLN A 285 8.18 -18.19 -4.70
CA GLN A 285 9.06 -18.40 -3.55
C GLN A 285 8.54 -17.72 -2.28
N LEU A 286 7.97 -16.52 -2.38
CA LEU A 286 7.35 -15.87 -1.23
C LEU A 286 6.12 -16.65 -0.73
N VAL A 287 5.33 -17.22 -1.64
CA VAL A 287 4.18 -18.05 -1.29
C VAL A 287 4.62 -19.34 -0.59
N GLU A 288 5.64 -20.01 -1.10
CA GLU A 288 6.23 -21.21 -0.50
C GLU A 288 6.77 -20.93 0.91
N ARG A 289 7.46 -19.79 1.07
CA ARG A 289 8.08 -19.37 2.34
C ARG A 289 7.20 -18.45 3.19
N ARG A 290 5.88 -18.38 2.93
CA ARG A 290 4.96 -17.45 3.64
C ARG A 290 4.95 -17.63 5.16
N THR A 291 5.15 -18.85 5.64
CA THR A 291 5.26 -19.13 7.08
C THR A 291 6.50 -18.49 7.70
N GLU A 292 7.59 -18.42 6.95
CA GLU A 292 8.81 -17.73 7.37
C GLU A 292 8.60 -16.20 7.34
N ALA A 293 7.90 -15.70 6.32
CA ALA A 293 7.56 -14.29 6.22
C ALA A 293 6.68 -13.81 7.38
N GLY A 294 5.79 -14.66 7.91
CA GLY A 294 4.91 -14.32 9.04
C GLY A 294 3.91 -13.21 8.75
N VAL A 295 3.58 -12.94 7.46
CA VAL A 295 2.69 -11.84 7.07
C VAL A 295 1.24 -12.26 6.99
N SER A 296 0.34 -11.36 7.34
CA SER A 296 -1.12 -11.58 7.30
C SER A 296 -1.78 -11.12 6.01
N ALA A 297 -1.05 -10.39 5.16
CA ALA A 297 -1.56 -9.91 3.88
C ALA A 297 -0.47 -9.86 2.82
N LEU A 298 -0.88 -10.16 1.57
CA LEU A 298 -0.06 -9.99 0.37
C LEU A 298 -0.88 -9.21 -0.67
N ARG A 299 -0.29 -8.16 -1.26
CA ARG A 299 -0.97 -7.31 -2.22
C ARG A 299 -0.14 -7.11 -3.49
N ALA A 300 -0.74 -7.38 -4.65
CA ALA A 300 -0.20 -7.00 -5.95
C ALA A 300 -0.50 -5.53 -6.26
N THR A 301 0.38 -4.83 -7.00
CA THR A 301 0.25 -3.38 -7.20
C THR A 301 -0.84 -3.01 -8.19
N ALA A 302 -1.10 -3.80 -9.24
CA ALA A 302 -2.10 -3.43 -10.24
C ALA A 302 -2.68 -4.66 -10.96
N TRP A 303 -3.94 -4.53 -11.43
CA TRP A 303 -4.58 -5.53 -12.25
C TRP A 303 -4.05 -5.55 -13.68
N CYS A 304 -3.97 -4.38 -14.31
CA CYS A 304 -3.58 -4.23 -15.71
C CYS A 304 -2.57 -3.10 -15.86
N ASP A 305 -1.71 -3.20 -16.87
CA ASP A 305 -0.85 -2.09 -17.27
C ASP A 305 -1.67 -0.87 -17.68
N LEU A 306 -1.16 0.32 -17.39
CA LEU A 306 -1.86 1.56 -17.68
C LEU A 306 -1.54 2.07 -19.10
N HIS A 307 -2.53 2.72 -19.70
CA HIS A 307 -2.46 3.20 -21.08
C HIS A 307 -1.30 4.18 -21.31
N PRO A 308 -0.53 4.07 -22.41
CA PRO A 308 0.62 4.94 -22.71
C PRO A 308 0.33 6.44 -22.72
N ARG A 309 -0.91 6.86 -23.03
CA ARG A 309 -1.33 8.27 -22.97
C ARG A 309 -1.15 8.93 -21.59
N LEU A 310 -1.02 8.14 -20.55
CA LEU A 310 -0.76 8.64 -19.19
C LEU A 310 0.72 9.00 -18.98
N ARG A 311 1.64 8.59 -19.87
CA ARG A 311 3.09 8.83 -19.73
C ARG A 311 3.46 10.31 -19.60
N GLU A 312 2.70 11.19 -20.22
CA GLU A 312 2.96 12.64 -20.17
C GLU A 312 2.29 13.35 -18.98
N ARG A 313 1.51 12.61 -18.19
CA ARG A 313 0.84 13.15 -17.00
C ARG A 313 1.60 12.78 -15.74
N ALA A 314 1.66 13.73 -14.80
CA ALA A 314 2.10 13.40 -13.45
C ALA A 314 1.16 12.34 -12.81
N PRO A 315 1.69 11.34 -12.12
CA PRO A 315 3.08 11.10 -11.72
C PRO A 315 3.95 10.38 -12.78
N TYR A 316 3.36 9.88 -13.86
CA TYR A 316 3.99 8.95 -14.80
C TYR A 316 5.06 9.61 -15.70
N ASP A 317 5.01 10.94 -15.84
CA ASP A 317 6.04 11.74 -16.52
C ASP A 317 7.45 11.59 -15.92
N ARG A 318 7.54 11.15 -14.67
CA ARG A 318 8.79 10.88 -13.96
C ARG A 318 8.90 9.47 -13.40
N HIS A 319 7.80 8.75 -13.32
CA HIS A 319 7.71 7.41 -12.73
C HIS A 319 6.96 6.46 -13.68
N ASP A 320 7.44 6.33 -14.90
CA ASP A 320 6.80 5.53 -15.95
C ASP A 320 6.67 4.05 -15.58
N TRP A 321 7.60 3.51 -14.78
CA TRP A 321 7.54 2.14 -14.29
C TRP A 321 6.20 1.79 -13.62
N ARG A 322 5.55 2.77 -12.97
CA ARG A 322 4.25 2.55 -12.30
C ARG A 322 3.13 2.14 -13.26
N ARG A 323 3.26 2.44 -14.54
CA ARG A 323 2.28 2.02 -15.55
C ARG A 323 2.43 0.55 -15.95
N ARG A 324 3.54 -0.09 -15.62
CA ARG A 324 3.90 -1.44 -16.05
C ARG A 324 3.85 -2.48 -14.93
N CYS A 325 3.15 -2.19 -13.84
CA CYS A 325 3.00 -3.07 -12.68
C CYS A 325 1.79 -4.02 -12.75
N GLY A 326 1.08 -4.05 -13.88
CA GLY A 326 -0.12 -4.89 -14.05
C GLY A 326 0.19 -6.38 -14.05
N LEU A 327 -0.76 -7.18 -13.59
CA LEU A 327 -0.77 -8.64 -13.78
C LEU A 327 -1.21 -9.02 -15.20
N LEU A 328 -1.87 -8.10 -15.89
CA LEU A 328 -2.15 -8.17 -17.32
C LEU A 328 -1.39 -7.06 -18.05
N SER A 329 -1.01 -7.32 -19.30
CA SER A 329 -0.59 -6.27 -20.22
C SER A 329 -1.78 -5.42 -20.68
N LEU A 330 -1.52 -4.31 -21.37
CA LEU A 330 -2.56 -3.38 -21.80
C LEU A 330 -3.59 -4.01 -22.76
N ASP A 331 -3.17 -4.96 -23.58
CA ASP A 331 -4.03 -5.71 -24.51
C ASP A 331 -4.77 -6.88 -23.83
N GLY A 332 -4.60 -7.04 -22.52
CA GLY A 332 -5.26 -8.05 -21.70
C GLY A 332 -4.57 -9.40 -21.69
N ALA A 333 -3.35 -9.52 -22.24
CA ALA A 333 -2.59 -10.75 -22.14
C ALA A 333 -2.10 -10.97 -20.69
N GLU A 334 -2.16 -12.22 -20.23
CA GLU A 334 -1.70 -12.59 -18.90
C GLU A 334 -0.17 -12.53 -18.80
N LYS A 335 0.33 -11.83 -17.78
CA LYS A 335 1.76 -11.88 -17.46
C LYS A 335 2.07 -13.08 -16.56
N PRO A 336 3.31 -13.60 -16.58
CA PRO A 336 3.70 -14.80 -15.83
C PRO A 336 3.33 -14.72 -14.33
N ALA A 337 3.42 -13.56 -13.71
CA ALA A 337 3.10 -13.38 -12.29
C ALA A 337 1.61 -13.60 -11.95
N LEU A 338 0.68 -13.50 -12.91
CA LEU A 338 -0.75 -13.73 -12.63
C LEU A 338 -1.00 -15.16 -12.12
N GLY A 339 -0.30 -16.16 -12.64
CA GLY A 339 -0.44 -17.56 -12.22
C GLY A 339 -0.23 -17.77 -10.72
N PRO A 340 0.96 -17.42 -10.18
CA PRO A 340 1.23 -17.46 -8.73
C PRO A 340 0.23 -16.70 -7.88
N TRP A 341 -0.08 -15.46 -8.24
CA TRP A 341 -1.05 -14.64 -7.53
C TRP A 341 -2.45 -15.27 -7.51
N SER A 342 -2.92 -15.80 -8.65
CA SER A 342 -4.23 -16.44 -8.75
C SER A 342 -4.31 -17.74 -7.95
N ARG A 343 -3.23 -18.53 -7.93
CA ARG A 343 -3.17 -19.74 -7.08
C ARG A 343 -3.29 -19.36 -5.60
N LEU A 344 -2.52 -18.34 -5.16
CA LEU A 344 -2.56 -17.85 -3.81
C LEU A 344 -3.94 -17.28 -3.43
N ALA A 345 -4.54 -16.47 -4.30
CA ALA A 345 -5.83 -15.85 -4.06
C ALA A 345 -7.01 -16.85 -3.97
N ARG A 346 -6.89 -18.02 -4.62
CA ARG A 346 -7.88 -19.11 -4.54
C ARG A 346 -7.64 -20.05 -3.36
N ALA A 347 -6.44 -20.07 -2.81
CA ALA A 347 -6.10 -20.93 -1.69
C ALA A 347 -6.60 -20.27 -0.39
N ASP A 348 -7.66 -20.79 0.19
CA ASP A 348 -8.21 -20.28 1.48
C ASP A 348 -7.23 -20.64 2.62
N LEU A 349 -6.17 -19.83 2.75
CA LEU A 349 -5.08 -20.04 3.68
C LEU A 349 -5.29 -19.23 4.95
N ALA A 350 -4.94 -19.83 6.07
CA ALA A 350 -4.78 -19.09 7.31
C ALA A 350 -3.52 -18.20 7.25
N ALA A 351 -3.60 -17.01 7.81
CA ALA A 351 -2.43 -16.18 8.03
C ALA A 351 -1.46 -16.92 8.97
N PRO A 352 -0.17 -16.99 8.63
CA PRO A 352 0.82 -17.56 9.52
C PRO A 352 0.98 -16.72 10.79
N PRO A 353 1.47 -17.31 11.88
CA PRO A 353 1.84 -16.52 13.04
C PRO A 353 2.97 -15.54 12.70
N PRO A 354 3.04 -14.39 13.39
CA PRO A 354 4.18 -13.47 13.26
C PRO A 354 5.51 -14.18 13.51
N ASN A 355 6.52 -13.81 12.74
CA ASN A 355 7.88 -14.35 12.84
C ASN A 355 8.91 -13.21 12.84
N PRO A 356 8.98 -12.39 13.92
CA PRO A 356 9.87 -11.25 13.99
C PRO A 356 11.33 -11.66 14.01
N TRP A 357 12.17 -10.96 13.27
CA TRP A 357 13.62 -11.13 13.34
C TRP A 357 14.34 -9.76 13.33
N PRO A 358 15.32 -9.52 14.20
CA PRO A 358 15.70 -10.41 15.32
C PRO A 358 14.61 -10.47 16.39
N PRO A 359 14.48 -11.56 17.14
CA PRO A 359 13.42 -11.72 18.16
C PRO A 359 13.54 -10.70 19.31
N HIS A 360 14.71 -10.15 19.51
CA HIS A 360 14.98 -9.08 20.47
C HIS A 360 15.74 -7.96 19.77
N LEU A 361 15.02 -6.95 19.32
CA LEU A 361 15.58 -5.77 18.64
C LEU A 361 15.65 -4.59 19.62
N ASP A 362 16.84 -4.03 19.81
CA ASP A 362 16.95 -2.68 20.40
C ASP A 362 16.47 -1.65 19.38
N VAL A 363 15.21 -1.30 19.48
CA VAL A 363 14.51 -0.40 18.54
C VAL A 363 15.13 1.00 18.54
N GLU A 364 15.56 1.51 19.71
CA GLU A 364 16.18 2.85 19.80
C GLU A 364 17.57 2.85 19.16
N ALA A 365 18.38 1.84 19.43
CA ALA A 365 19.69 1.69 18.78
C ALA A 365 19.54 1.51 17.27
N PHE A 366 18.55 0.73 16.83
CA PHE A 366 18.25 0.54 15.41
C PHE A 366 17.98 1.88 14.71
N TYR A 367 17.03 2.67 15.20
CA TYR A 367 16.68 3.94 14.55
C TYR A 367 17.76 5.01 14.66
N THR A 368 18.58 4.97 15.71
CA THR A 368 19.68 5.92 15.92
C THR A 368 20.81 5.68 14.92
N ASN A 369 21.06 4.43 14.55
CA ASN A 369 22.19 4.04 13.68
C ASN A 369 21.78 3.80 12.21
N LEU A 370 20.58 4.21 11.78
CA LEU A 370 20.18 4.11 10.38
C LEU A 370 21.08 4.98 9.47
N PRO A 371 21.45 4.51 8.27
CA PRO A 371 21.06 3.24 7.65
C PRO A 371 21.93 2.03 8.01
N ASP A 372 23.03 2.20 8.75
CA ASP A 372 24.03 1.16 8.99
C ASP A 372 23.43 -0.04 9.73
N SER A 373 22.57 0.20 10.71
CA SER A 373 21.88 -0.85 11.46
C SER A 373 21.08 -1.81 10.57
N VAL A 374 20.49 -1.31 9.48
CA VAL A 374 19.78 -2.16 8.52
C VAL A 374 20.73 -3.06 7.76
N LEU A 375 21.88 -2.54 7.33
CA LEU A 375 22.88 -3.30 6.59
C LEU A 375 23.52 -4.38 7.46
N ASP A 376 23.83 -4.03 8.70
CA ASP A 376 24.38 -4.98 9.67
C ASP A 376 23.39 -6.12 9.98
N LEU A 377 22.11 -5.78 10.18
CA LEU A 377 21.06 -6.76 10.39
C LEU A 377 20.84 -7.62 9.14
N ALA A 378 20.79 -7.06 7.94
CA ALA A 378 20.63 -7.82 6.72
C ALA A 378 21.77 -8.84 6.54
N ALA A 379 23.01 -8.43 6.78
CA ALA A 379 24.16 -9.31 6.72
C ALA A 379 24.13 -10.41 7.81
N ALA A 380 23.66 -10.10 9.03
CA ALA A 380 23.50 -11.07 10.10
C ALA A 380 22.40 -12.08 9.79
N TRP A 381 21.25 -11.59 9.26
CA TRP A 381 20.13 -12.42 8.83
C TRP A 381 20.56 -13.41 7.73
N HIS A 382 21.31 -12.93 6.74
CA HIS A 382 21.77 -13.76 5.63
C HIS A 382 22.66 -14.92 6.12
N ARG A 383 23.66 -14.62 6.97
CA ARG A 383 24.51 -15.66 7.58
C ARG A 383 23.68 -16.70 8.35
N GLU A 384 22.66 -16.28 9.10
CA GLU A 384 21.79 -17.22 9.81
C GLU A 384 20.98 -18.11 8.85
N GLN A 385 20.56 -17.59 7.68
CA GLN A 385 19.86 -18.41 6.68
C GLN A 385 20.82 -19.44 6.05
N GLU A 386 22.06 -19.05 5.76
CA GLU A 386 23.07 -19.98 5.21
C GLU A 386 23.43 -21.11 6.19
N ASP A 387 23.45 -20.80 7.49
CA ASP A 387 23.75 -21.79 8.54
C ASP A 387 22.56 -22.71 8.88
N ARG A 388 21.36 -22.42 8.38
CA ARG A 388 20.18 -23.29 8.58
C ARG A 388 20.35 -24.58 7.80
N PRO A 389 20.26 -25.77 8.44
CA PRO A 389 20.28 -27.04 7.71
C PRO A 389 19.09 -27.05 6.74
N ALA A 390 19.36 -27.46 5.49
CA ALA A 390 18.31 -27.66 4.49
C ALA A 390 17.24 -28.58 5.10
N ILE A 391 16.02 -28.07 5.23
CA ILE A 391 14.90 -28.91 5.69
C ILE A 391 14.68 -29.94 4.60
N LEU A 392 15.16 -31.15 4.83
CA LEU A 392 14.86 -32.30 3.98
C LEU A 392 13.32 -32.44 3.97
N ASP A 393 12.76 -32.22 2.80
CA ASP A 393 11.32 -32.37 2.54
C ASP A 393 10.89 -33.79 2.96
N ARG A 394 10.19 -33.88 4.12
CA ARG A 394 9.62 -35.16 4.59
C ARG A 394 8.25 -35.39 3.95
N SER A 395 8.14 -35.16 2.64
CA SER A 395 6.91 -35.45 1.90
C SER A 395 6.97 -36.80 1.13
N GLU A 396 7.89 -37.72 1.49
CA GLU A 396 7.86 -39.12 1.05
C GLU A 396 7.86 -40.06 2.27
N ALA A 397 6.69 -40.20 2.90
CA ALA A 397 6.37 -41.39 3.73
C ALA A 397 4.86 -41.61 3.79
#